data_ce2e07e0d22034d48560c63d85b2c4b3
#
_entry.id   ce2e07e0d22034d48560c63d85b2c4b3
#
_cell.length_a   1.000
_cell.length_b   1.000
_cell.length_c   1.000
_cell.angle_alpha   90.00
_cell.angle_beta   90.00
_cell.angle_gamma   90.00
#
_symmetry.space_group_name_H-M   'P 1'
#
loop_
_entity.id
_entity.type
_entity.pdbx_description
1 polymer ?
#
loop_
_entity_poly.entity_id
_entity_poly.type
_entity_poly.pdbx_seq_one_letter_code
_entity_poly.pdbx_strand_id
1 'polypeptide(L)'
;LNKIIVVGGGTAGCMSAYTLKKLFPKKEVTMIESKNIPTVGVGESTLGHINKWLALVGIKDSDFMKECNASYKLSIRFQDFYKKGDGGFHYPFGQSVFTDTLADYNDWEFKKILYPKTKYTDFANCYFPIMGLVNNNTLTKDSKGLEPYNFKTDTAYHFDATLFANW
;
A
#
# COMPACT_ATOMS: atom_id res chain seq x y z
N LEU A 1 -33.70 -8.66 -2.99
CA LEU A 1 -32.80 -9.62 -2.34
C LEU A 1 -32.44 -9.13 -0.94
N ASN A 2 -32.72 -9.96 0.09
CA ASN A 2 -32.47 -9.61 1.50
C ASN A 2 -31.24 -10.35 2.07
N LYS A 3 -30.79 -11.39 1.36
CA LYS A 3 -29.67 -12.24 1.77
C LYS A 3 -28.51 -12.12 0.79
N ILE A 4 -27.31 -12.06 1.32
CA ILE A 4 -26.04 -12.00 0.58
C ILE A 4 -25.15 -13.11 1.15
N ILE A 5 -24.56 -13.92 0.27
CA ILE A 5 -23.62 -14.96 0.64
C ILE A 5 -22.25 -14.60 0.09
N VAL A 6 -21.23 -14.61 0.95
CA VAL A 6 -19.82 -14.45 0.59
C VAL A 6 -19.16 -15.81 0.75
N VAL A 7 -18.56 -16.32 -0.31
CA VAL A 7 -17.88 -17.62 -0.29
C VAL A 7 -16.36 -17.39 -0.23
N GLY A 8 -15.74 -17.86 0.84
CA GLY A 8 -14.32 -17.73 1.13
C GLY A 8 -14.05 -16.89 2.37
N GLY A 9 -13.27 -17.44 3.31
CA GLY A 9 -12.92 -16.81 4.61
C GLY A 9 -11.53 -16.17 4.65
N GLY A 10 -10.87 -15.99 3.50
CA GLY A 10 -9.61 -15.25 3.45
C GLY A 10 -9.81 -13.74 3.53
N THR A 11 -8.72 -12.97 3.53
CA THR A 11 -8.71 -11.51 3.64
C THR A 11 -9.76 -10.82 2.74
N ALA A 12 -9.82 -11.21 1.47
CA ALA A 12 -10.78 -10.63 0.52
C ALA A 12 -12.24 -10.94 0.88
N GLY A 13 -12.53 -12.16 1.35
CA GLY A 13 -13.87 -12.54 1.78
C GLY A 13 -14.31 -11.80 3.03
N CYS A 14 -13.44 -11.72 4.04
CA CYS A 14 -13.68 -10.98 5.27
C CYS A 14 -13.92 -9.49 5.00
N MET A 15 -13.05 -8.84 4.21
CA MET A 15 -13.24 -7.44 3.79
C MET A 15 -14.57 -7.24 3.05
N SER A 16 -14.92 -8.16 2.15
CA SER A 16 -16.18 -8.09 1.40
C SER A 16 -17.39 -8.22 2.30
N ALA A 17 -17.40 -9.23 3.18
CA ALA A 17 -18.50 -9.46 4.12
C ALA A 17 -18.69 -8.27 5.07
N TYR A 18 -17.60 -7.75 5.63
CA TYR A 18 -17.62 -6.57 6.50
C TYR A 18 -18.16 -5.34 5.76
N THR A 19 -17.65 -5.08 4.55
CA THR A 19 -18.11 -3.96 3.72
C THR A 19 -19.60 -4.06 3.42
N LEU A 20 -20.07 -5.23 2.99
CA LEU A 20 -21.47 -5.46 2.69
C LEU A 20 -22.36 -5.26 3.92
N LYS A 21 -21.93 -5.77 5.07
CA LYS A 21 -22.69 -5.60 6.33
C LYS A 21 -22.73 -4.14 6.77
N LYS A 22 -21.61 -3.42 6.59
CA LYS A 22 -21.52 -2.00 6.95
C LYS A 22 -22.39 -1.11 6.06
N LEU A 23 -22.36 -1.35 4.74
CA LEU A 23 -23.11 -0.55 3.77
C LEU A 23 -24.60 -0.94 3.70
N PHE A 24 -24.92 -2.19 4.02
CA PHE A 24 -26.28 -2.71 3.97
C PHE A 24 -26.70 -3.35 5.30
N PRO A 25 -26.81 -2.56 6.39
CA PRO A 25 -27.01 -3.08 7.75
C PRO A 25 -28.28 -3.91 7.91
N LYS A 26 -29.30 -3.64 7.08
CA LYS A 26 -30.58 -4.37 7.09
C LYS A 26 -30.55 -5.71 6.35
N LYS A 27 -29.46 -5.99 5.60
CA LYS A 27 -29.33 -7.26 4.89
C LYS A 27 -28.66 -8.32 5.77
N GLU A 28 -29.09 -9.56 5.59
CA GLU A 28 -28.42 -10.71 6.14
C GLU A 28 -27.18 -11.01 5.28
N VAL A 29 -26.00 -10.93 5.86
CA VAL A 29 -24.74 -11.28 5.20
C VAL A 29 -24.20 -12.52 5.88
N THR A 30 -24.03 -13.59 5.11
CA THR A 30 -23.51 -14.87 5.56
C THR A 30 -22.20 -15.15 4.85
N MET A 31 -21.14 -15.46 5.60
CA MET A 31 -19.88 -15.91 5.04
C MET A 31 -19.77 -17.44 5.18
N ILE A 32 -19.34 -18.10 4.12
CA ILE A 32 -19.12 -19.55 4.07
C ILE A 32 -17.63 -19.79 3.83
N GLU A 33 -17.01 -20.53 4.72
CA GLU A 33 -15.61 -20.94 4.60
C GLU A 33 -15.42 -22.43 4.91
N SER A 34 -14.31 -22.98 4.47
CA SER A 34 -13.93 -24.36 4.76
C SER A 34 -13.13 -24.43 6.05
N LYS A 35 -13.55 -25.29 6.97
CA LYS A 35 -12.77 -25.58 8.18
C LYS A 35 -11.44 -26.30 7.90
N ASN A 36 -11.34 -26.95 6.73
CA ASN A 36 -10.21 -27.80 6.37
C ASN A 36 -9.19 -27.10 5.45
N ILE A 37 -9.51 -25.92 4.98
CA ILE A 37 -8.62 -25.13 4.10
C ILE A 37 -8.26 -23.86 4.85
N PRO A 38 -7.05 -23.76 5.41
CA PRO A 38 -6.62 -22.56 6.10
C PRO A 38 -6.48 -21.38 5.13
N THR A 39 -6.52 -20.18 5.65
CA THR A 39 -6.20 -18.97 4.88
C THR A 39 -4.80 -19.10 4.27
N VAL A 40 -4.73 -19.04 2.94
CA VAL A 40 -3.46 -19.10 2.21
C VAL A 40 -2.77 -17.76 2.34
N GLY A 41 -1.56 -17.77 2.83
CA GLY A 41 -0.74 -16.58 3.00
C GLY A 41 -0.41 -16.32 4.46
N VAL A 42 0.81 -15.87 4.67
CA VAL A 42 1.35 -15.54 6.00
C VAL A 42 1.27 -14.06 6.30
N GLY A 43 1.05 -13.23 5.27
CA GLY A 43 0.96 -11.78 5.41
C GLY A 43 0.37 -11.11 4.18
N GLU A 44 -0.20 -9.95 4.41
CA GLU A 44 -0.69 -9.08 3.36
C GLU A 44 0.24 -7.88 3.20
N SER A 45 0.44 -7.49 1.94
CA SER A 45 1.22 -6.30 1.58
C SER A 45 0.35 -5.43 0.69
N THR A 46 -0.27 -4.43 1.28
CA THR A 46 -1.27 -3.60 0.61
C THR A 46 -0.67 -2.47 -0.23
N LEU A 47 -1.51 -1.78 -0.94
CA LEU A 47 -1.22 -0.54 -1.67
C LEU A 47 -2.04 0.60 -1.05
N GLY A 48 -1.71 1.85 -1.39
CA GLY A 48 -2.37 3.05 -0.85
C GLY A 48 -3.90 3.06 -0.97
N HIS A 49 -4.46 2.30 -1.91
CA HIS A 49 -5.92 2.16 -2.06
C HIS A 49 -6.61 1.58 -0.83
N ILE A 50 -5.91 0.84 0.03
CA ILE A 50 -6.47 0.31 1.29
C ILE A 50 -7.02 1.43 2.17
N ASN A 51 -6.40 2.61 2.16
CA ASN A 51 -6.84 3.76 2.95
C ASN A 51 -8.25 4.23 2.58
N LYS A 52 -8.61 4.13 1.29
CA LYS A 52 -9.97 4.45 0.83
C LYS A 52 -10.99 3.46 1.40
N TRP A 53 -10.61 2.19 1.47
CA TRP A 53 -11.47 1.16 2.07
C TRP A 53 -11.59 1.35 3.57
N LEU A 54 -10.50 1.57 4.29
CA LEU A 54 -10.50 1.83 5.74
C LEU A 54 -11.41 3.03 6.07
N ALA A 55 -11.28 4.11 5.30
CA ALA A 55 -12.13 5.29 5.46
C ALA A 55 -13.62 4.99 5.18
N LEU A 56 -13.90 4.22 4.12
CA LEU A 56 -15.27 3.82 3.75
C LEU A 56 -15.97 3.03 4.87
N VAL A 57 -15.25 2.11 5.49
CA VAL A 57 -15.80 1.26 6.54
C VAL A 57 -15.61 1.84 7.95
N GLY A 58 -14.90 2.97 8.08
CA GLY A 58 -14.71 3.69 9.33
C GLY A 58 -13.72 3.03 10.29
N ILE A 59 -12.75 2.29 9.79
CA ILE A 59 -11.65 1.67 10.55
C ILE A 59 -10.48 2.64 10.63
N LYS A 60 -9.89 2.79 11.82
CA LYS A 60 -8.69 3.60 12.06
C LYS A 60 -7.48 2.70 12.26
N ASP A 61 -6.28 3.26 12.06
CA ASP A 61 -5.02 2.56 12.30
C ASP A 61 -4.93 1.96 13.71
N SER A 62 -5.39 2.73 14.71
CA SER A 62 -5.43 2.32 16.11
C SER A 62 -6.28 1.07 16.36
N ASP A 63 -7.22 0.80 15.48
CA ASP A 63 -8.21 -0.25 15.70
C ASP A 63 -7.64 -1.62 15.32
N PHE A 64 -6.82 -1.69 14.26
CA PHE A 64 -6.37 -2.98 13.74
C PHE A 64 -4.85 -3.21 13.79
N MET A 65 -4.04 -2.14 13.76
CA MET A 65 -2.59 -2.33 13.56
C MET A 65 -1.94 -3.17 14.65
N LYS A 66 -2.30 -2.96 15.91
CA LYS A 66 -1.76 -3.74 17.02
C LYS A 66 -2.22 -5.18 16.98
N GLU A 67 -3.51 -5.39 16.73
CA GLU A 67 -4.13 -6.72 16.75
C GLU A 67 -3.68 -7.59 15.57
N CYS A 68 -3.31 -6.95 14.46
CA CYS A 68 -2.90 -7.63 13.22
C CYS A 68 -1.38 -7.59 12.97
N ASN A 69 -0.58 -7.21 13.97
CA ASN A 69 0.87 -7.04 13.84
C ASN A 69 1.26 -6.17 12.63
N ALA A 70 0.49 -5.11 12.38
CA ALA A 70 0.65 -4.30 11.19
C ALA A 70 1.79 -3.29 11.33
N SER A 71 2.41 -3.00 10.19
CA SER A 71 3.38 -1.91 10.03
C SER A 71 3.04 -1.08 8.80
N TYR A 72 3.52 0.17 8.76
CA TYR A 72 3.37 1.02 7.59
C TYR A 72 4.31 0.59 6.46
N LYS A 73 3.87 0.86 5.24
CA LYS A 73 4.58 0.63 4.01
C LYS A 73 4.54 1.89 3.16
N LEU A 74 5.72 2.35 2.68
CA LEU A 74 5.86 3.60 1.93
C LEU A 74 6.26 3.38 0.47
N SER A 75 6.77 2.20 0.14
CA SER A 75 7.25 1.86 -1.20
C SER A 75 7.28 0.35 -1.42
N ILE A 76 7.49 -0.03 -2.67
CA ILE A 76 7.88 -1.40 -3.05
C ILE A 76 9.33 -1.33 -3.53
N ARG A 77 10.20 -2.14 -2.96
CA ARG A 77 11.55 -2.30 -3.47
C ARG A 77 11.60 -3.50 -4.40
N PHE A 78 12.02 -3.28 -5.64
CA PHE A 78 12.32 -4.31 -6.61
C PHE A 78 13.82 -4.56 -6.59
N GLN A 79 14.23 -5.77 -6.23
CA GLN A 79 15.63 -6.18 -6.18
C GLN A 79 15.93 -7.07 -7.37
N ASP A 80 17.02 -6.75 -8.11
CA ASP A 80 17.48 -7.52 -9.27
C ASP A 80 16.35 -7.83 -10.30
N PHE A 81 15.41 -6.91 -10.45
CA PHE A 81 14.19 -7.11 -11.24
C PHE A 81 14.48 -7.32 -12.73
N TYR A 82 15.41 -6.55 -13.28
CA TYR A 82 15.80 -6.65 -14.68
C TYR A 82 16.89 -7.70 -14.88
N LYS A 83 17.94 -7.66 -14.04
CA LYS A 83 19.09 -8.56 -14.14
C LYS A 83 19.68 -8.77 -12.75
N LYS A 84 20.10 -10.00 -12.47
CA LYS A 84 20.77 -10.36 -11.21
C LYS A 84 22.05 -9.54 -11.05
N GLY A 85 22.19 -8.88 -9.90
CA GLY A 85 23.34 -8.06 -9.57
C GLY A 85 23.22 -6.58 -9.97
N ASP A 86 22.13 -6.18 -10.64
CA ASP A 86 21.91 -4.76 -11.00
C ASP A 86 21.46 -3.89 -9.83
N GLY A 87 21.21 -4.50 -8.66
CA GLY A 87 20.74 -3.81 -7.48
C GLY A 87 19.24 -3.64 -7.44
N GLY A 88 18.74 -2.66 -6.70
CA GLY A 88 17.32 -2.46 -6.50
C GLY A 88 16.89 -1.03 -6.78
N PHE A 89 15.62 -0.88 -7.10
CA PHE A 89 14.96 0.42 -7.19
C PHE A 89 13.65 0.40 -6.40
N HIS A 90 13.20 1.58 -6.00
CA HIS A 90 11.94 1.75 -5.31
C HIS A 90 10.84 2.22 -6.26
N TYR A 91 9.66 1.65 -6.07
CA TYR A 91 8.39 2.21 -6.54
C TYR A 91 7.72 2.85 -5.31
N PRO A 92 7.95 4.15 -5.09
CA PRO A 92 7.41 4.84 -3.93
C PRO A 92 5.90 5.05 -4.08
N PHE A 93 5.21 5.17 -2.95
CA PHE A 93 3.82 5.58 -2.95
C PHE A 93 3.72 7.10 -3.01
N GLY A 94 2.58 7.62 -3.43
CA GLY A 94 2.38 9.04 -3.60
C GLY A 94 2.85 9.58 -4.96
N GLN A 95 2.96 10.88 -5.03
CA GLN A 95 3.23 11.61 -6.26
C GLN A 95 4.67 12.11 -6.30
N SER A 96 5.20 12.26 -7.52
CA SER A 96 6.45 12.98 -7.76
C SER A 96 6.25 14.48 -7.57
N VAL A 97 7.34 15.21 -7.42
CA VAL A 97 7.31 16.68 -7.37
C VAL A 97 6.82 17.31 -8.67
N PHE A 98 6.78 16.54 -9.76
CA PHE A 98 6.29 16.96 -11.07
C PHE A 98 4.95 16.27 -11.33
N THR A 99 3.85 16.96 -11.18
CA THR A 99 2.53 16.32 -11.15
C THR A 99 1.81 16.25 -12.49
N ASP A 100 2.17 17.05 -13.50
CA ASP A 100 1.28 17.23 -14.67
C ASP A 100 1.97 17.37 -16.04
N THR A 101 3.24 17.07 -16.18
CA THR A 101 3.92 17.25 -17.47
C THR A 101 4.84 16.06 -17.80
N LEU A 102 5.01 15.81 -19.09
CA LEU A 102 6.07 14.92 -19.60
C LEU A 102 7.49 15.44 -19.28
N ALA A 103 7.57 16.60 -18.63
CA ALA A 103 8.82 17.27 -18.30
C ALA A 103 9.69 16.42 -17.37
N ASP A 104 9.12 15.80 -16.35
CA ASP A 104 9.85 15.00 -15.35
C ASP A 104 10.61 13.83 -15.98
N TYR A 105 10.00 13.12 -16.93
CA TYR A 105 10.69 12.04 -17.65
C TYR A 105 11.78 12.59 -18.58
N ASN A 106 11.48 13.66 -19.30
CA ASN A 106 12.47 14.32 -20.16
C ASN A 106 13.63 14.87 -19.35
N ASP A 107 13.35 15.51 -18.21
CA ASP A 107 14.38 16.01 -17.28
C ASP A 107 15.29 14.89 -16.78
N TRP A 108 14.74 13.71 -16.50
CA TRP A 108 15.51 12.54 -16.13
C TRP A 108 16.45 12.08 -17.25
N GLU A 109 15.97 12.03 -18.49
CA GLU A 109 16.79 11.66 -19.65
C GLU A 109 17.88 12.71 -19.89
N PHE A 110 17.57 14.01 -19.80
CA PHE A 110 18.58 15.08 -19.87
C PHE A 110 19.61 14.96 -18.75
N LYS A 111 19.18 14.67 -17.53
CA LYS A 111 20.09 14.43 -16.41
C LYS A 111 21.05 13.29 -16.71
N LYS A 112 20.60 12.20 -17.30
CA LYS A 112 21.46 11.06 -17.66
C LYS A 112 22.47 11.42 -18.75
N ILE A 113 22.06 12.28 -19.71
CA ILE A 113 22.97 12.77 -20.75
C ILE A 113 24.06 13.67 -20.13
N LEU A 114 23.70 14.59 -19.27
CA LEU A 114 24.63 15.52 -18.62
C LEU A 114 25.50 14.82 -17.57
N TYR A 115 24.96 13.82 -16.91
CA TYR A 115 25.61 13.05 -15.84
C TYR A 115 25.54 11.55 -16.11
N PRO A 116 26.38 11.02 -17.03
CA PRO A 116 26.31 9.61 -17.50
C PRO A 116 26.49 8.54 -16.41
N LYS A 117 27.02 8.92 -15.24
CA LYS A 117 27.14 8.01 -14.07
C LYS A 117 25.86 7.88 -13.26
N THR A 118 24.80 8.66 -13.58
CA THR A 118 23.50 8.57 -12.90
C THR A 118 22.87 7.20 -13.17
N LYS A 119 22.55 6.49 -12.11
CA LYS A 119 21.92 5.18 -12.20
C LYS A 119 20.41 5.33 -12.37
N TYR A 120 19.79 4.43 -13.15
CA TYR A 120 18.32 4.42 -13.30
C TYR A 120 17.62 4.20 -11.94
N THR A 121 18.29 3.52 -11.00
CA THR A 121 17.81 3.31 -9.62
C THR A 121 17.66 4.60 -8.81
N ASP A 122 18.27 5.71 -9.26
CA ASP A 122 18.23 6.99 -8.54
C ASP A 122 16.99 7.81 -8.86
N PHE A 123 16.19 7.40 -9.86
CA PHE A 123 14.99 8.14 -10.30
C PHE A 123 14.04 8.46 -9.12
N ALA A 124 13.68 7.44 -8.35
CA ALA A 124 12.78 7.62 -7.23
C ALA A 124 13.32 8.61 -6.18
N ASN A 125 14.63 8.52 -5.88
CA ASN A 125 15.29 9.44 -4.93
C ASN A 125 15.32 10.89 -5.41
N CYS A 126 15.31 11.12 -6.71
CA CYS A 126 15.35 12.47 -7.27
C CYS A 126 13.98 13.15 -7.27
N TYR A 127 12.91 12.38 -7.44
CA TYR A 127 11.60 12.97 -7.76
C TYR A 127 10.49 12.69 -6.74
N PHE A 128 10.71 11.80 -5.77
CA PHE A 128 9.71 11.45 -4.78
C PHE A 128 10.15 11.82 -3.36
N PRO A 129 9.58 12.86 -2.75
CA PRO A 129 9.97 13.29 -1.39
C PRO A 129 9.82 12.21 -0.33
N ILE A 130 8.85 11.30 -0.49
CA ILE A 130 8.64 10.15 0.39
C ILE A 130 9.90 9.25 0.50
N MET A 131 10.79 9.30 -0.49
CA MET A 131 12.05 8.55 -0.44
C MET A 131 12.97 9.04 0.68
N GLY A 132 12.83 10.28 1.11
CA GLY A 132 13.51 10.77 2.30
C GLY A 132 13.12 9.99 3.55
N LEU A 133 11.84 9.63 3.69
CA LEU A 133 11.35 8.79 4.79
C LEU A 133 11.82 7.33 4.63
N VAL A 134 11.71 6.79 3.42
CA VAL A 134 12.14 5.40 3.11
C VAL A 134 13.62 5.19 3.42
N ASN A 135 14.48 6.08 2.93
CA ASN A 135 15.92 5.95 3.08
C ASN A 135 16.40 6.11 4.53
N ASN A 136 15.67 6.86 5.34
CA ASN A 136 15.98 7.07 6.76
C ASN A 136 15.19 6.12 7.68
N ASN A 137 14.41 5.19 7.13
CA ASN A 137 13.54 4.29 7.89
C ASN A 137 12.69 5.03 8.94
N THR A 138 12.08 6.13 8.51
CA THR A 138 11.27 7.00 9.35
C THR A 138 9.85 7.14 8.80
N LEU A 139 8.96 7.68 9.63
CA LEU A 139 7.59 7.99 9.25
C LEU A 139 7.17 9.30 9.90
N THR A 140 6.45 10.12 9.16
CA THR A 140 5.79 11.31 9.71
C THR A 140 4.35 11.41 9.21
N LYS A 141 3.48 11.93 10.07
CA LYS A 141 2.12 12.33 9.70
C LYS A 141 2.06 13.79 9.21
N ASP A 142 3.11 14.55 9.46
CA ASP A 142 3.27 15.91 8.98
C ASP A 142 3.95 15.89 7.60
N SER A 143 3.28 16.46 6.61
CA SER A 143 3.78 16.56 5.24
C SER A 143 4.57 17.83 4.95
N LYS A 144 4.71 18.74 5.93
CA LYS A 144 5.42 19.99 5.74
C LYS A 144 6.87 19.77 5.29
N GLY A 145 7.22 20.34 4.14
CA GLY A 145 8.54 20.19 3.51
C GLY A 145 8.74 18.86 2.77
N LEU A 146 7.69 18.07 2.63
CA LEU A 146 7.69 16.80 1.89
C LEU A 146 6.62 16.78 0.79
N GLU A 147 6.09 17.94 0.42
CA GLU A 147 5.07 18.02 -0.62
C GLU A 147 5.57 17.39 -1.93
N PRO A 148 4.75 16.63 -2.65
CA PRO A 148 3.32 16.39 -2.47
C PRO A 148 2.93 15.19 -1.55
N TYR A 149 3.84 14.68 -0.70
CA TYR A 149 3.55 13.58 0.22
C TYR A 149 2.33 13.85 1.10
N ASN A 150 1.46 12.87 1.20
CA ASN A 150 0.29 12.88 2.08
C ASN A 150 0.19 11.55 2.83
N PHE A 151 0.37 11.59 4.14
CA PHE A 151 0.31 10.39 4.99
C PHE A 151 -0.95 9.54 4.77
N LYS A 152 -2.12 10.17 4.58
CA LYS A 152 -3.39 9.45 4.46
C LYS A 152 -3.58 8.72 3.14
N THR A 153 -2.87 9.11 2.08
CA THR A 153 -3.02 8.52 0.75
C THR A 153 -1.80 7.73 0.32
N ASP A 154 -0.62 8.09 0.83
CA ASP A 154 0.65 7.63 0.32
C ASP A 154 1.31 6.60 1.26
N THR A 155 0.56 6.11 2.24
CA THR A 155 0.96 4.97 3.06
C THR A 155 0.11 3.74 2.72
N ALA A 156 0.64 2.59 3.02
CA ALA A 156 -0.05 1.32 2.99
C ALA A 156 0.42 0.50 4.20
N TYR A 157 0.10 -0.79 4.22
CA TYR A 157 0.40 -1.63 5.38
C TYR A 157 0.96 -2.98 4.95
N HIS A 158 1.78 -3.55 5.82
CA HIS A 158 1.99 -4.98 5.95
C HIS A 158 1.26 -5.43 7.20
N PHE A 159 0.58 -6.57 7.15
CA PHE A 159 -0.08 -7.16 8.32
C PHE A 159 -0.19 -8.67 8.17
N ASP A 160 -0.41 -9.35 9.29
CA ASP A 160 -0.71 -10.77 9.31
C ASP A 160 -2.11 -11.02 8.75
N ALA A 161 -2.19 -11.83 7.68
CA ALA A 161 -3.44 -12.11 6.98
C ALA A 161 -4.44 -12.87 7.85
N THR A 162 -3.95 -13.79 8.67
CA THR A 162 -4.80 -14.60 9.55
C THR A 162 -5.36 -13.74 10.69
N LEU A 163 -4.50 -12.94 11.32
CA LEU A 163 -4.95 -12.03 12.37
C LEU A 163 -5.95 -11.01 11.84
N PHE A 164 -5.71 -10.46 10.65
CA PHE A 164 -6.63 -9.50 10.03
C PHE A 164 -7.98 -10.13 9.65
N ALA A 165 -7.99 -11.36 9.16
CA ALA A 165 -9.22 -12.07 8.82
C ALA A 165 -10.05 -12.42 10.08
N ASN A 166 -9.36 -12.71 11.20
CA ASN A 166 -10.01 -13.05 12.49
C ASN A 166 -10.44 -11.82 13.29
N TRP A 167 -9.81 -10.66 13.07
CA TRP A 167 -10.11 -9.40 13.73
C TRP A 167 -11.42 -8.79 13.21
#